data_44d9af858613f3e06ae036e477ea1d9c
#
_entry.id   44d9af858613f3e06ae036e477ea1d9c
#
_cell.length_a   1.000
_cell.length_b   1.000
_cell.length_c   1.000
_cell.angle_alpha   90.00
_cell.angle_beta   90.00
_cell.angle_gamma   90.00
#
_symmetry.space_group_name_H-M   'P 1'
#
loop_
_entity.id
_entity.type
_entity.pdbx_description
1 polymer ?
#
loop_
_entity_poly.entity_id
_entity_poly.type
_entity_poly.pdbx_seq_one_letter_code
_entity_poly.pdbx_strand_id
1 'polypeptide(L)'
;MQYLVSVIFDKTGSATPTEMAAINAFNDRLEAEGHWVFAGGLASPNTATVIDNRGGEALFTDGPFLESKEYLAGFWIIEAPDLDVALKLAAEGSKASNRKVEVRPFL
;
A
#
# COMPACT_ATOMS: atom_id res chain seq x y z
N MET A 1 -2.90 -11.22 -14.12
CA MET A 1 -1.66 -11.07 -13.31
C MET A 1 -1.94 -10.15 -12.13
N GLN A 2 -1.31 -10.43 -11.03
CA GLN A 2 -1.51 -9.63 -9.82
C GLN A 2 -0.34 -8.68 -9.60
N TYR A 3 -0.66 -7.53 -9.04
CA TYR A 3 0.31 -6.46 -8.75
C TYR A 3 0.08 -5.92 -7.35
N LEU A 4 1.18 -5.64 -6.65
CA LEU A 4 1.17 -4.93 -5.38
C LEU A 4 1.36 -3.45 -5.66
N VAL A 5 0.40 -2.63 -5.25
CA VAL A 5 0.47 -1.17 -5.32
C VAL A 5 0.67 -0.67 -3.90
N SER A 6 1.90 -0.31 -3.59
CA SER A 6 2.28 0.15 -2.25
C SER A 6 2.10 1.66 -2.15
N VAL A 7 1.40 2.09 -1.12
CA VAL A 7 1.16 3.52 -0.86
C VAL A 7 2.25 4.03 0.05
N ILE A 8 2.99 5.04 -0.41
CA ILE A 8 4.12 5.62 0.30
C ILE A 8 3.73 6.98 0.86
N PHE A 9 3.97 7.18 2.14
CA PHE A 9 3.63 8.41 2.83
C PHE A 9 4.84 8.97 3.58
N ASP A 10 4.89 10.27 3.73
CA ASP A 10 6.01 10.98 4.34
C ASP A 10 5.60 11.87 5.52
N LYS A 11 4.36 11.75 5.96
CA LYS A 11 3.81 12.53 7.07
C LYS A 11 3.13 11.62 8.07
N THR A 12 2.89 12.14 9.27
CA THR A 12 2.11 11.44 10.29
C THR A 12 0.62 11.73 10.11
N GLY A 13 -0.22 10.77 10.51
CA GLY A 13 -1.67 10.91 10.45
C GLY A 13 -2.31 10.07 9.36
N SER A 14 -3.62 10.00 9.41
CA SER A 14 -4.44 9.23 8.46
C SER A 14 -4.91 10.09 7.30
N ALA A 15 -5.54 9.45 6.32
CA ALA A 15 -6.18 10.13 5.22
C ALA A 15 -7.26 11.11 5.71
N THR A 16 -7.35 12.25 5.04
CA THR A 16 -8.42 13.21 5.31
C THR A 16 -9.78 12.64 4.88
N PRO A 17 -10.91 13.19 5.36
CA PRO A 17 -12.23 12.76 4.90
C PRO A 17 -12.40 12.84 3.39
N THR A 18 -11.86 13.87 2.75
CA THR A 18 -11.91 14.02 1.29
C THR A 18 -11.09 12.93 0.59
N GLU A 19 -9.89 12.64 1.10
CA GLU A 19 -9.06 11.55 0.58
C GLU A 19 -9.74 10.20 0.78
N MET A 20 -10.34 9.95 1.93
CA MET A 20 -11.07 8.70 2.17
C MET A 20 -12.24 8.53 1.22
N ALA A 21 -13.00 9.59 0.94
CA ALA A 21 -14.10 9.52 -0.03
C ALA A 21 -13.60 9.16 -1.43
N ALA A 22 -12.48 9.74 -1.86
CA ALA A 22 -11.86 9.45 -3.15
C ALA A 22 -11.33 8.01 -3.20
N ILE A 23 -10.70 7.54 -2.13
CA ILE A 23 -10.20 6.17 -2.02
C ILE A 23 -11.36 5.17 -2.10
N ASN A 24 -12.45 5.42 -1.37
CA ASN A 24 -13.61 4.55 -1.38
C ASN A 24 -14.25 4.49 -2.77
N ALA A 25 -14.37 5.61 -3.47
CA ALA A 25 -14.88 5.63 -4.84
C ALA A 25 -13.97 4.86 -5.79
N PHE A 26 -12.66 4.98 -5.65
CA PHE A 26 -11.69 4.22 -6.44
C PHE A 26 -11.81 2.72 -6.15
N ASN A 27 -11.91 2.33 -4.89
CA ASN A 27 -12.08 0.94 -4.49
C ASN A 27 -13.36 0.33 -5.09
N ASP A 28 -14.47 1.07 -5.06
CA ASP A 28 -15.72 0.63 -5.66
C ASP A 28 -15.57 0.39 -7.17
N ARG A 29 -14.82 1.25 -7.86
CA ARG A 29 -14.53 1.07 -9.28
C ARG A 29 -13.67 -0.16 -9.54
N LEU A 30 -12.64 -0.40 -8.72
CA LEU A 30 -11.82 -1.59 -8.84
C LEU A 30 -12.66 -2.86 -8.73
N GLU A 31 -13.59 -2.89 -7.78
CA GLU A 31 -14.50 -4.02 -7.62
C GLU A 31 -15.43 -4.17 -8.83
N ALA A 32 -16.05 -3.08 -9.28
CA ALA A 32 -17.00 -3.10 -10.40
C ALA A 32 -16.34 -3.54 -11.70
N GLU A 33 -15.05 -3.21 -11.89
CA GLU A 33 -14.32 -3.50 -13.12
C GLU A 33 -13.50 -4.81 -13.03
N GLY A 34 -13.58 -5.53 -11.93
CA GLY A 34 -12.92 -6.84 -11.77
C GLY A 34 -11.43 -6.78 -11.45
N HIS A 35 -10.93 -5.64 -10.96
CA HIS A 35 -9.53 -5.47 -10.63
C HIS A 35 -9.21 -5.65 -9.14
N TRP A 36 -10.22 -5.66 -8.29
CA TRP A 36 -10.05 -5.73 -6.84
C TRP A 36 -9.61 -7.12 -6.40
N VAL A 37 -8.53 -7.22 -5.62
CA VAL A 37 -8.17 -8.43 -4.89
C VAL A 37 -8.23 -8.14 -3.38
N PHE A 38 -7.44 -7.18 -2.91
CA PHE A 38 -7.43 -6.80 -1.50
C PHE A 38 -6.80 -5.42 -1.36
N ALA A 39 -7.15 -4.72 -0.29
CA ALA A 39 -6.50 -3.47 0.08
C ALA A 39 -6.52 -3.28 1.58
N GLY A 40 -5.58 -2.54 2.09
CA GLY A 40 -5.55 -2.20 3.50
C GLY A 40 -4.67 -1.01 3.78
N GLY A 41 -5.07 -0.20 4.76
CA GLY A 41 -4.21 0.80 5.37
C GLY A 41 -3.45 0.19 6.53
N LEU A 42 -2.27 0.69 6.79
CA LEU A 42 -1.43 0.25 7.90
C LEU A 42 -1.43 1.30 9.01
N ALA A 43 -1.27 0.82 10.23
CA ALA A 43 -1.04 1.69 11.38
C ALA A 43 0.32 2.37 11.24
N SER A 44 0.57 3.40 12.07
CA SER A 44 1.83 4.14 12.06
C SER A 44 3.05 3.23 12.16
N PRO A 45 4.17 3.57 11.48
CA PRO A 45 5.40 2.76 11.54
C PRO A 45 5.94 2.49 12.94
N ASN A 46 5.69 3.38 13.90
CA ASN A 46 6.14 3.16 15.29
C ASN A 46 5.41 2.01 15.99
N THR A 47 4.34 1.47 15.39
CA THR A 47 3.67 0.26 15.89
C THR A 47 4.28 -1.02 15.36
N ALA A 48 5.24 -0.93 14.43
CA ALA A 48 5.86 -2.08 13.82
C ALA A 48 6.84 -2.79 14.78
N THR A 49 7.05 -4.05 14.51
CA THR A 49 8.09 -4.84 15.18
C THR A 49 8.84 -5.63 14.12
N VAL A 50 10.14 -5.57 14.15
CA VAL A 50 11.00 -6.38 13.28
C VAL A 50 11.45 -7.62 14.04
N ILE A 51 11.33 -8.78 13.41
CA ILE A 51 11.70 -10.06 13.99
C ILE A 51 12.81 -10.68 13.14
N ASP A 52 13.89 -11.08 13.79
CA ASP A 52 14.95 -11.83 13.14
C ASP A 52 15.16 -13.14 13.92
N ASN A 53 14.83 -14.25 13.32
CA ASN A 53 14.97 -15.59 13.89
C ASN A 53 15.88 -16.48 13.03
N ARG A 54 16.77 -15.89 12.26
CA ARG A 54 17.65 -16.64 11.36
C ARG A 54 18.76 -17.39 12.10
N GLY A 55 19.14 -16.91 13.30
CA GLY A 55 20.23 -17.46 14.09
C GLY A 55 19.82 -18.45 15.19
N GLY A 56 18.56 -18.87 15.25
CA GLY A 56 18.07 -19.81 16.25
C GLY A 56 17.49 -19.16 17.51
N GLU A 57 17.79 -17.91 17.79
CA GLU A 57 17.11 -17.09 18.79
C GLU A 57 16.39 -15.96 18.11
N ALA A 58 15.06 -15.85 18.35
CA ALA A 58 14.27 -14.79 17.78
C ALA A 58 14.61 -13.45 18.43
N LEU A 59 15.04 -12.49 17.61
CA LEU A 59 15.29 -11.11 18.04
C LEU A 59 14.11 -10.25 17.62
N PHE A 60 13.54 -9.50 18.55
CA PHE A 60 12.42 -8.60 18.33
C PHE A 60 12.90 -7.17 18.52
N THR A 61 12.69 -6.33 17.52
CA THR A 61 13.08 -4.92 17.59
C THR A 61 11.85 -4.06 17.32
N ASP A 62 11.52 -3.18 18.26
CA ASP A 62 10.42 -2.25 18.08
C ASP A 62 10.74 -1.22 16.99
N GLY A 63 9.74 -0.90 16.19
CA GLY A 63 9.84 0.07 15.12
C GLY A 63 9.98 -0.58 13.74
N PRO A 64 9.97 0.23 12.69
CA PRO A 64 10.06 -0.27 11.32
C PRO A 64 11.45 -0.77 10.99
N PHE A 65 11.57 -1.63 9.98
CA PHE A 65 12.85 -2.17 9.52
C PHE A 65 13.84 -1.06 9.17
N LEU A 66 13.37 -0.03 8.48
CA LEU A 66 14.15 1.16 8.19
C LEU A 66 13.46 2.38 8.78
N GLU A 67 14.22 3.21 9.50
CA GLU A 67 13.77 4.55 9.86
C GLU A 67 13.94 5.44 8.63
N SER A 68 12.83 5.95 8.13
CA SER A 68 12.80 6.76 6.91
C SER A 68 11.72 7.81 7.02
N LYS A 69 11.92 8.92 6.30
CA LYS A 69 10.89 9.95 6.16
C LYS A 69 9.73 9.48 5.29
N GLU A 70 9.97 8.46 4.46
CA GLU A 70 8.95 7.83 3.63
C GLU A 70 8.77 6.41 4.11
N TYR A 71 7.51 5.95 4.18
CA TYR A 71 7.18 4.64 4.70
C TYR A 71 5.94 4.07 4.00
N LEU A 72 5.79 2.75 4.08
CA LEU A 72 4.63 2.04 3.56
C LEU A 72 3.42 2.35 4.45
N ALA A 73 2.43 3.03 3.89
CA ALA A 73 1.23 3.45 4.63
C ALA A 73 0.02 2.55 4.36
N GLY A 74 0.05 1.77 3.29
CA GLY A 74 -1.04 0.90 2.90
C GLY A 74 -0.75 0.29 1.54
N PHE A 75 -1.69 -0.48 1.02
CA PHE A 75 -1.48 -1.12 -0.27
C PHE A 75 -2.81 -1.54 -0.91
N TRP A 76 -2.77 -1.74 -2.21
CA TRP A 76 -3.75 -2.49 -2.98
C TRP A 76 -3.07 -3.71 -3.59
N ILE A 77 -3.79 -4.82 -3.67
CA ILE A 77 -3.46 -5.92 -4.56
C ILE A 77 -4.51 -5.92 -5.65
N ILE A 78 -4.08 -5.76 -6.90
CA ILE A 78 -4.97 -5.64 -8.05
C ILE A 78 -4.70 -6.75 -9.06
N GLU A 79 -5.75 -7.13 -9.78
CA GLU A 79 -5.69 -8.00 -10.95
C GLU A 79 -5.74 -7.15 -12.20
N ALA A 80 -4.79 -7.32 -13.10
CA ALA A 80 -4.76 -6.61 -14.38
C ALA A 80 -4.17 -7.52 -15.47
N PRO A 81 -4.58 -7.34 -16.73
CA PRO A 81 -4.09 -8.19 -17.81
C PRO A 81 -2.60 -7.99 -18.12
N ASP A 82 -2.09 -6.78 -17.88
CA ASP A 82 -0.70 -6.43 -18.15
C ASP A 82 -0.25 -5.25 -17.29
N LEU A 83 1.04 -4.93 -17.37
CA LEU A 83 1.65 -3.85 -16.61
C LEU A 83 1.07 -2.48 -17.00
N ASP A 84 0.76 -2.24 -18.27
CA ASP A 84 0.23 -0.94 -18.71
C ASP A 84 -1.10 -0.63 -18.04
N VAL A 85 -1.99 -1.61 -17.94
CA VAL A 85 -3.26 -1.45 -17.22
C VAL A 85 -3.01 -1.25 -15.73
N ALA A 86 -2.10 -2.03 -15.13
CA ALA A 86 -1.76 -1.89 -13.72
C ALA A 86 -1.22 -0.49 -13.40
N LEU A 87 -0.36 0.06 -14.25
CA LEU A 87 0.20 1.41 -14.07
C LEU A 87 -0.88 2.49 -14.16
N LYS A 88 -1.84 2.35 -15.07
CA LYS A 88 -2.97 3.28 -15.17
C LYS A 88 -3.83 3.25 -13.93
N LEU A 89 -4.14 2.06 -13.43
CA LEU A 89 -4.90 1.89 -12.19
C LEU A 89 -4.13 2.47 -10.99
N ALA A 90 -2.84 2.22 -10.91
CA ALA A 90 -1.99 2.74 -9.84
C ALA A 90 -1.92 4.28 -9.88
N ALA A 91 -1.87 4.88 -11.06
CA ALA A 91 -1.92 6.35 -11.21
C ALA A 91 -3.22 6.92 -10.65
N GLU A 92 -4.34 6.25 -10.89
CA GLU A 92 -5.63 6.65 -10.30
C GLU A 92 -5.63 6.49 -8.78
N GLY A 93 -5.03 5.40 -8.26
CA GLY A 93 -4.88 5.18 -6.83
C GLY A 93 -3.99 6.23 -6.17
N SER A 94 -2.92 6.64 -6.83
CA SER A 94 -2.06 7.72 -6.36
C SER A 94 -2.83 9.04 -6.26
N LYS A 95 -3.64 9.35 -7.25
CA LYS A 95 -4.46 10.55 -7.26
C LYS A 95 -5.51 10.49 -6.14
N ALA A 96 -6.20 9.38 -6.00
CA ALA A 96 -7.25 9.21 -5.00
C ALA A 96 -6.71 9.33 -3.58
N SER A 97 -5.56 8.72 -3.31
CA SER A 97 -4.93 8.75 -1.98
C SER A 97 -4.12 10.02 -1.73
N ASN A 98 -3.82 10.78 -2.77
CA ASN A 98 -2.92 11.95 -2.71
C ASN A 98 -1.53 11.56 -2.16
N ARG A 99 -1.03 10.40 -2.56
CA ARG A 99 0.26 9.86 -2.13
C ARG A 99 0.99 9.20 -3.28
N LYS A 100 2.30 9.08 -3.16
CA LYS A 100 3.10 8.30 -4.10
C LYS A 100 2.75 6.82 -3.97
N VAL A 101 2.85 6.08 -5.07
CA VAL A 101 2.67 4.63 -5.05
C VAL A 101 3.80 3.95 -5.80
N GLU A 102 4.12 2.74 -5.38
CA GLU A 102 5.04 1.86 -6.08
C GLU A 102 4.25 0.67 -6.61
N VAL A 103 4.50 0.28 -7.85
CA VAL A 103 3.86 -0.90 -8.46
C VAL A 103 4.89 -2.00 -8.61
N ARG A 104 4.54 -3.20 -8.13
CA ARG A 104 5.42 -4.35 -8.25
C ARG A 104 4.62 -5.59 -8.60
N PRO A 105 4.95 -6.30 -9.69
CA PRO A 105 4.24 -7.54 -10.02
C PRO A 105 4.58 -8.65 -9.03
N PHE A 106 3.60 -9.50 -8.77
CA PHE A 106 3.86 -10.76 -8.08
C PHE A 106 4.56 -11.74 -9.01
N LEU A 107 5.32 -12.64 -8.47
CA LEU A 107 5.99 -13.70 -9.22
C LEU A 107 4.98 -14.67 -9.87
#